data_85269cc1797b4e422d94914f190a18f4
#
_entry.id   85269cc1797b4e422d94914f190a18f4
#
_cell.length_a   1.000
_cell.length_b   1.000
_cell.length_c   1.000
_cell.angle_alpha   90.00
_cell.angle_beta   90.00
_cell.angle_gamma   90.00
#
_symmetry.space_group_name_H-M   'P 1'
#
loop_
_entity.id
_entity.type
_entity.pdbx_description
1 polymer ?
#
loop_
_entity_poly.entity_id
_entity_poly.type
_entity_poly.pdbx_seq_one_letter_code
_entity_poly.pdbx_strand_id
1 'polypeptide(L)'
;MSEQAIRLTQYSHGAGCGCKISPKVLETILHSEQAKFIDPNLLVGNETRDDAAVYDLGNGTSIISTTDFFMPIVDDPFDFGRIAATNAISDIYAMGGKPIMAIAILGWPLDKLAPEIARQVTEGGREACRQAEIALAGGHSIDAPEPIFGLAVTGVVPTERIKKNSTAQAGCKLYLTKPLGIGVLTTAEKKSRLLPEHQGLATEVMCRMNKPGAVLAQLDGVKAMTDVTGFGLLGHLSEMCQGAGVQAEVWFDRIPKLPGVEAYIDQGCVPGGTARNFASYGHLMGEMPQAWRDLLCDPQTSGGLLLA
;
A
#
# COMPACT_ATOMS: atom_id res chain seq x y z
N MET A 1 37.68 3.07 12.71
CA MET A 1 37.03 2.36 11.59
C MET A 1 35.65 2.98 11.49
N SER A 2 35.33 3.67 10.38
CA SER A 2 33.98 4.22 10.18
C SER A 2 33.02 3.02 10.08
N GLU A 3 32.08 2.93 10.99
CA GLU A 3 30.96 1.99 10.86
C GLU A 3 30.30 2.28 9.50
N GLN A 4 30.41 1.32 8.62
CA GLN A 4 29.79 1.42 7.30
C GLN A 4 28.27 1.40 7.56
N ALA A 5 27.57 2.47 7.20
CA ALA A 5 26.12 2.57 7.41
C ALA A 5 25.44 1.35 6.77
N ILE A 6 24.62 0.65 7.55
CA ILE A 6 23.90 -0.53 7.08
C ILE A 6 22.86 -0.08 6.06
N ARG A 7 22.81 -0.78 4.95
CA ARG A 7 21.82 -0.58 3.89
C ARG A 7 20.85 -1.76 3.88
N LEU A 8 19.69 -1.61 4.52
CA LEU A 8 18.72 -2.70 4.67
C LEU A 8 18.23 -3.28 3.34
N THR A 9 18.13 -2.45 2.30
CA THR A 9 17.67 -2.89 0.97
C THR A 9 18.61 -3.92 0.31
N GLN A 10 19.86 -4.08 0.81
CA GLN A 10 20.80 -5.09 0.32
C GLN A 10 20.55 -6.49 0.88
N TYR A 11 19.73 -6.62 1.92
CA TYR A 11 19.43 -7.88 2.60
C TYR A 11 18.10 -8.51 2.13
N SER A 12 17.49 -7.96 1.08
CA SER A 12 16.25 -8.48 0.51
C SER A 12 16.25 -8.48 -1.01
N HIS A 13 15.58 -9.50 -1.61
CA HIS A 13 15.43 -9.60 -3.07
C HIS A 13 14.31 -8.69 -3.60
N GLY A 14 13.38 -8.28 -2.76
CA GLY A 14 12.26 -7.38 -3.08
C GLY A 14 12.36 -6.05 -2.33
N ALA A 15 11.41 -5.16 -2.56
CA ALA A 15 11.34 -3.87 -1.89
C ALA A 15 9.90 -3.39 -1.78
N GLY A 16 9.47 -3.03 -0.56
CA GLY A 16 8.16 -2.45 -0.27
C GLY A 16 7.01 -3.25 -0.89
N CYS A 17 5.92 -2.59 -1.24
CA CYS A 17 4.75 -3.21 -1.87
C CYS A 17 5.03 -3.80 -3.26
N GLY A 18 6.16 -3.47 -3.91
CA GLY A 18 6.59 -4.08 -5.16
C GLY A 18 6.96 -5.56 -5.08
N CYS A 19 7.09 -6.14 -3.86
CA CYS A 19 7.32 -7.57 -3.64
C CYS A 19 6.04 -8.40 -3.57
N LYS A 20 4.85 -7.80 -3.67
CA LYS A 20 3.58 -8.55 -3.67
C LYS A 20 3.55 -9.60 -4.77
N ILE A 21 2.93 -10.74 -4.46
CA ILE A 21 2.62 -11.78 -5.45
C ILE A 21 1.70 -11.18 -6.50
N SER A 22 1.96 -11.45 -7.79
CA SER A 22 1.12 -10.90 -8.86
C SER A 22 -0.32 -11.39 -8.74
N PRO A 23 -1.32 -10.56 -9.12
CA PRO A 23 -2.74 -10.93 -9.01
C PRO A 23 -3.08 -12.28 -9.63
N LYS A 24 -2.54 -12.57 -10.80
CA LYS A 24 -2.77 -13.84 -11.50
C LYS A 24 -2.28 -15.06 -10.72
N VAL A 25 -1.11 -14.97 -10.08
CA VAL A 25 -0.56 -16.05 -9.25
C VAL A 25 -1.35 -16.16 -7.95
N LEU A 26 -1.72 -15.02 -7.35
CA LEU A 26 -2.52 -14.98 -6.13
C LEU A 26 -3.90 -15.62 -6.33
N GLU A 27 -4.56 -15.39 -7.47
CA GLU A 27 -5.83 -16.07 -7.83
C GLU A 27 -5.69 -17.58 -7.83
N THR A 28 -4.56 -18.10 -8.36
CA THR A 28 -4.29 -19.55 -8.34
C THR A 28 -4.11 -20.09 -6.92
N ILE A 29 -3.43 -19.32 -6.05
CA ILE A 29 -3.18 -19.69 -4.65
C ILE A 29 -4.48 -19.67 -3.83
N LEU A 30 -5.33 -18.67 -4.07
CA LEU A 30 -6.58 -18.48 -3.32
C LEU A 30 -7.75 -19.32 -3.86
N HIS A 31 -7.57 -19.94 -5.04
CA HIS A 31 -8.62 -20.82 -5.59
C HIS A 31 -8.87 -21.99 -4.64
N SER A 32 -10.13 -22.21 -4.30
CA SER A 32 -10.56 -23.31 -3.43
C SER A 32 -11.79 -23.99 -3.99
N GLU A 33 -11.77 -25.32 -4.02
CA GLU A 33 -12.93 -26.16 -4.35
C GLU A 33 -13.79 -26.47 -3.12
N GLN A 34 -13.35 -26.04 -1.94
CA GLN A 34 -14.11 -26.25 -0.70
C GLN A 34 -15.34 -25.33 -0.66
N ALA A 35 -16.42 -25.84 -0.04
CA ALA A 35 -17.60 -25.04 0.21
C ALA A 35 -17.23 -23.82 1.08
N LYS A 36 -17.60 -22.63 0.61
CA LYS A 36 -17.37 -21.39 1.37
C LYS A 36 -18.20 -21.39 2.64
N PHE A 37 -17.57 -21.08 3.77
CA PHE A 37 -18.30 -20.71 4.98
C PHE A 37 -18.88 -19.29 4.76
N ILE A 38 -20.22 -19.21 4.76
CA ILE A 38 -20.94 -17.95 4.57
C ILE A 38 -21.34 -17.43 5.94
N ASP A 39 -20.74 -16.30 6.35
CA ASP A 39 -21.13 -15.56 7.53
C ASP A 39 -21.88 -14.29 7.10
N PRO A 40 -23.17 -14.12 7.47
CA PRO A 40 -23.94 -12.94 7.07
C PRO A 40 -23.42 -11.64 7.68
N ASN A 41 -22.60 -11.70 8.72
CA ASN A 41 -21.98 -10.54 9.34
C ASN A 41 -20.65 -10.14 8.67
N LEU A 42 -20.06 -10.99 7.81
CA LEU A 42 -18.89 -10.63 7.02
C LEU A 42 -19.35 -9.80 5.81
N LEU A 43 -19.29 -8.47 5.96
CA LEU A 43 -19.78 -7.52 4.94
C LEU A 43 -18.81 -7.31 3.78
N VAL A 44 -17.51 -7.51 4.03
CA VAL A 44 -16.43 -7.41 3.03
C VAL A 44 -15.45 -8.56 3.28
N GLY A 45 -15.21 -9.35 2.26
CA GLY A 45 -14.25 -10.45 2.23
C GLY A 45 -13.35 -10.36 1.01
N ASN A 46 -12.96 -11.51 0.43
CA ASN A 46 -12.00 -11.55 -0.69
C ASN A 46 -12.64 -11.29 -2.08
N GLU A 47 -13.98 -11.22 -2.17
CA GLU A 47 -14.70 -11.26 -3.44
C GLU A 47 -14.50 -10.00 -4.29
N THR A 48 -14.44 -8.85 -3.64
CA THR A 48 -14.38 -7.52 -4.30
C THR A 48 -13.00 -6.90 -4.26
N ARG A 49 -12.00 -7.60 -3.68
CA ARG A 49 -10.60 -7.15 -3.57
C ARG A 49 -10.49 -5.77 -2.92
N ASP A 50 -11.32 -5.55 -1.91
CA ASP A 50 -11.24 -4.35 -1.06
C ASP A 50 -9.99 -4.42 -0.16
N ASP A 51 -9.61 -3.29 0.42
CA ASP A 51 -8.35 -3.12 1.17
C ASP A 51 -8.32 -3.95 2.47
N ALA A 52 -9.49 -4.23 3.07
CA ALA A 52 -9.58 -4.98 4.32
C ALA A 52 -10.86 -5.79 4.45
N ALA A 53 -10.85 -6.80 5.33
CA ALA A 53 -12.05 -7.50 5.75
C ALA A 53 -12.88 -6.64 6.71
N VAL A 54 -14.22 -6.70 6.58
CA VAL A 54 -15.15 -5.95 7.44
C VAL A 54 -16.22 -6.86 8.00
N TYR A 55 -16.36 -6.87 9.34
CA TYR A 55 -17.31 -7.67 10.07
C TYR A 55 -18.29 -6.80 10.87
N ASP A 56 -19.59 -6.99 10.68
CA ASP A 56 -20.66 -6.25 11.39
C ASP A 56 -20.86 -6.82 12.79
N LEU A 57 -20.87 -5.95 13.79
CA LEU A 57 -21.16 -6.32 15.19
C LEU A 57 -22.67 -6.36 15.50
N GLY A 58 -23.54 -6.00 14.55
CA GLY A 58 -24.97 -5.99 14.71
C GLY A 58 -25.54 -4.80 15.52
N ASN A 59 -24.69 -3.80 15.84
CA ASN A 59 -25.04 -2.62 16.64
C ASN A 59 -24.81 -1.30 15.90
N GLY A 60 -24.69 -1.35 14.56
CA GLY A 60 -24.36 -0.18 13.71
C GLY A 60 -22.88 0.13 13.61
N THR A 61 -22.01 -0.70 14.21
CA THR A 61 -20.56 -0.58 14.14
C THR A 61 -19.97 -1.87 13.52
N SER A 62 -19.01 -1.71 12.63
CA SER A 62 -18.27 -2.82 12.05
C SER A 62 -16.79 -2.75 12.45
N ILE A 63 -16.16 -3.93 12.57
CA ILE A 63 -14.72 -4.08 12.73
C ILE A 63 -14.08 -4.19 11.36
N ILE A 64 -12.96 -3.50 11.17
CA ILE A 64 -12.06 -3.65 10.02
C ILE A 64 -10.82 -4.38 10.49
N SER A 65 -10.38 -5.39 9.73
CA SER A 65 -9.16 -6.15 10.01
C SER A 65 -8.33 -6.30 8.75
N THR A 66 -7.07 -5.88 8.83
CA THR A 66 -6.11 -5.99 7.73
C THR A 66 -4.74 -6.42 8.22
N THR A 67 -3.91 -6.88 7.30
CA THR A 67 -2.49 -7.12 7.54
C THR A 67 -1.68 -6.79 6.30
N ASP A 68 -0.64 -5.98 6.46
CA ASP A 68 0.31 -5.67 5.40
C ASP A 68 1.74 -5.67 5.95
N PHE A 69 2.64 -6.33 5.24
CA PHE A 69 4.05 -6.45 5.58
C PHE A 69 4.89 -6.64 4.33
N PHE A 70 6.12 -6.18 4.36
CA PHE A 70 7.02 -6.27 3.22
C PHE A 70 8.50 -6.19 3.61
N MET A 71 9.37 -6.36 2.65
CA MET A 71 10.81 -6.21 2.74
C MET A 71 11.24 -4.74 2.64
N PRO A 72 12.42 -4.36 3.14
CA PRO A 72 12.88 -2.96 3.14
C PRO A 72 12.77 -2.26 1.79
N ILE A 73 12.19 -1.05 1.81
CA ILE A 73 12.08 -0.13 0.67
C ILE A 73 13.11 1.00 0.75
N VAL A 74 13.60 1.29 1.96
CA VAL A 74 14.64 2.27 2.26
C VAL A 74 15.72 1.64 3.12
N ASP A 75 16.91 2.26 3.17
CA ASP A 75 18.06 1.72 3.90
C ASP A 75 18.02 2.05 5.39
N ASP A 76 17.41 3.17 5.78
CA ASP A 76 17.26 3.55 7.18
C ASP A 76 16.24 2.64 7.89
N PRO A 77 16.62 1.97 8.99
CA PRO A 77 15.74 1.02 9.68
C PRO A 77 14.54 1.69 10.36
N PHE A 78 14.69 2.89 10.90
CA PHE A 78 13.60 3.61 11.53
C PHE A 78 12.55 4.03 10.48
N ASP A 79 13.00 4.57 9.34
CA ASP A 79 12.12 4.94 8.24
C ASP A 79 11.45 3.72 7.60
N PHE A 80 12.16 2.61 7.45
CA PHE A 80 11.53 1.36 7.00
C PHE A 80 10.36 0.96 7.92
N GLY A 81 10.58 0.99 9.23
CA GLY A 81 9.53 0.68 10.21
C GLY A 81 8.34 1.65 10.13
N ARG A 82 8.60 2.96 10.00
CA ARG A 82 7.55 3.97 9.82
C ARG A 82 6.72 3.73 8.57
N ILE A 83 7.39 3.49 7.44
CA ILE A 83 6.73 3.27 6.15
C ILE A 83 5.86 2.03 6.20
N ALA A 84 6.39 0.90 6.70
CA ALA A 84 5.66 -0.35 6.78
C ALA A 84 4.40 -0.24 7.66
N ALA A 85 4.52 0.42 8.80
CA ALA A 85 3.38 0.65 9.68
C ALA A 85 2.36 1.64 9.09
N THR A 86 2.83 2.73 8.45
CA THR A 86 1.94 3.70 7.76
C THR A 86 1.14 3.03 6.66
N ASN A 87 1.78 2.15 5.88
CA ASN A 87 1.15 1.38 4.82
C ASN A 87 0.06 0.45 5.38
N ALA A 88 0.36 -0.34 6.41
CA ALA A 88 -0.62 -1.27 7.00
C ALA A 88 -1.82 -0.56 7.66
N ILE A 89 -1.60 0.62 8.26
CA ILE A 89 -2.69 1.42 8.85
C ILE A 89 -3.57 2.06 7.76
N SER A 90 -3.04 2.27 6.56
CA SER A 90 -3.73 2.93 5.45
C SER A 90 -5.03 2.24 5.05
N ASP A 91 -5.06 0.90 5.02
CA ASP A 91 -6.24 0.11 4.67
C ASP A 91 -7.45 0.45 5.56
N ILE A 92 -7.21 0.70 6.86
CA ILE A 92 -8.29 1.10 7.77
C ILE A 92 -8.90 2.43 7.32
N TYR A 93 -8.05 3.39 6.94
CA TYR A 93 -8.51 4.69 6.46
C TYR A 93 -9.16 4.60 5.08
N ALA A 94 -8.66 3.72 4.19
CA ALA A 94 -9.23 3.47 2.87
C ALA A 94 -10.66 2.89 2.97
N MET A 95 -10.90 2.02 3.97
CA MET A 95 -12.24 1.51 4.27
C MET A 95 -13.17 2.53 4.99
N GLY A 96 -12.68 3.77 5.23
CA GLY A 96 -13.43 4.82 5.93
C GLY A 96 -13.41 4.72 7.44
N GLY A 97 -12.59 3.84 8.00
CA GLY A 97 -12.52 3.54 9.42
C GLY A 97 -11.51 4.36 10.20
N LYS A 98 -11.53 4.16 11.51
CA LYS A 98 -10.55 4.64 12.48
C LYS A 98 -9.78 3.45 13.05
N PRO A 99 -8.44 3.42 12.96
CA PRO A 99 -7.65 2.37 13.60
C PRO A 99 -7.79 2.46 15.13
N ILE A 100 -7.76 1.31 15.82
CA ILE A 100 -7.87 1.25 17.28
C ILE A 100 -6.68 0.56 17.94
N MET A 101 -6.03 -0.38 17.26
CA MET A 101 -4.79 -1.01 17.72
C MET A 101 -4.07 -1.69 16.56
N ALA A 102 -2.79 -1.99 16.78
CA ALA A 102 -1.97 -2.78 15.86
C ALA A 102 -1.12 -3.80 16.61
N ILE A 103 -0.76 -4.90 15.93
CA ILE A 103 0.24 -5.88 16.37
C ILE A 103 1.29 -6.06 15.28
N ALA A 104 2.57 -6.20 15.66
CA ALA A 104 3.68 -6.28 14.73
C ALA A 104 3.88 -7.69 14.15
N ILE A 105 4.30 -7.74 12.90
CA ILE A 105 4.83 -8.92 12.23
C ILE A 105 6.30 -8.63 11.91
N LEU A 106 7.22 -9.44 12.48
CA LEU A 106 8.66 -9.27 12.30
C LEU A 106 9.31 -10.58 11.87
N GLY A 107 9.89 -10.60 10.68
CA GLY A 107 10.87 -11.60 10.24
C GLY A 107 12.25 -10.96 10.24
N TRP A 108 13.25 -11.58 10.87
CA TRP A 108 14.57 -10.96 10.99
C TRP A 108 15.70 -11.96 10.82
N PRO A 109 16.71 -11.68 9.96
CA PRO A 109 17.85 -12.58 9.75
C PRO A 109 18.90 -12.35 10.82
N LEU A 110 18.80 -13.05 11.95
CA LEU A 110 19.68 -12.90 13.12
C LEU A 110 21.14 -13.25 12.83
N ASP A 111 21.39 -14.05 11.79
CA ASP A 111 22.73 -14.40 11.30
C ASP A 111 23.41 -13.27 10.49
N LYS A 112 22.65 -12.25 10.04
CA LYS A 112 23.12 -11.18 9.15
C LYS A 112 23.00 -9.78 9.74
N LEU A 113 21.98 -9.55 10.55
CA LEU A 113 21.61 -8.24 11.05
C LEU A 113 21.43 -8.26 12.57
N ALA A 114 22.09 -7.32 13.26
CA ALA A 114 22.02 -7.21 14.72
C ALA A 114 20.59 -6.89 15.21
N PRO A 115 20.19 -7.41 16.39
CA PRO A 115 18.87 -7.15 16.98
C PRO A 115 18.57 -5.67 17.24
N GLU A 116 19.61 -4.85 17.44
CA GLU A 116 19.50 -3.40 17.63
C GLU A 116 18.92 -2.70 16.42
N ILE A 117 19.16 -3.24 15.21
CA ILE A 117 18.60 -2.74 13.97
C ILE A 117 17.10 -3.09 13.88
N ALA A 118 16.71 -4.32 14.23
CA ALA A 118 15.31 -4.71 14.37
C ALA A 118 14.56 -3.82 15.37
N ARG A 119 15.23 -3.45 16.48
CA ARG A 119 14.68 -2.49 17.46
C ARG A 119 14.38 -1.14 16.81
N GLN A 120 15.29 -0.59 15.98
CA GLN A 120 15.05 0.67 15.28
C GLN A 120 13.85 0.58 14.31
N VAL A 121 13.70 -0.54 13.59
CA VAL A 121 12.52 -0.81 12.75
C VAL A 121 11.25 -0.79 13.59
N THR A 122 11.24 -1.48 14.73
CA THR A 122 10.09 -1.52 15.63
C THR A 122 9.77 -0.13 16.21
N GLU A 123 10.77 0.68 16.55
CA GLU A 123 10.57 2.07 17.01
C GLU A 123 9.96 2.95 15.89
N GLY A 124 10.38 2.76 14.63
CA GLY A 124 9.73 3.39 13.49
C GLY A 124 8.24 3.02 13.38
N GLY A 125 7.92 1.73 13.56
CA GLY A 125 6.53 1.25 13.63
C GLY A 125 5.73 1.87 14.78
N ARG A 126 6.33 2.01 15.97
CA ARG A 126 5.71 2.69 17.12
C ARG A 126 5.42 4.16 16.83
N GLU A 127 6.33 4.85 16.15
CA GLU A 127 6.14 6.25 15.78
C GLU A 127 4.95 6.42 14.84
N ALA A 128 4.79 5.55 13.84
CA ALA A 128 3.62 5.56 12.96
C ALA A 128 2.32 5.28 13.73
N CYS A 129 2.32 4.30 14.64
CA CYS A 129 1.18 4.03 15.51
C CYS A 129 0.83 5.24 16.40
N ARG A 130 1.85 5.94 16.96
CA ARG A 130 1.66 7.16 17.74
C ARG A 130 1.01 8.27 16.93
N GLN A 131 1.41 8.45 15.66
CA GLN A 131 0.78 9.43 14.75
C GLN A 131 -0.67 9.05 14.42
N ALA A 132 -0.99 7.76 14.37
CA ALA A 132 -2.36 7.25 14.21
C ALA A 132 -3.16 7.25 15.52
N GLU A 133 -2.54 7.63 16.66
CA GLU A 133 -3.14 7.64 17.99
C GLU A 133 -3.59 6.25 18.47
N ILE A 134 -2.83 5.21 18.11
CA ILE A 134 -3.07 3.82 18.51
C ILE A 134 -1.85 3.19 19.20
N ALA A 135 -2.08 2.14 19.97
CA ALA A 135 -1.01 1.34 20.54
C ALA A 135 -0.49 0.30 19.54
N LEU A 136 0.84 0.12 19.49
CA LEU A 136 1.45 -1.12 19.04
C LEU A 136 1.43 -2.10 20.22
N ALA A 137 0.44 -3.01 20.24
CA ALA A 137 0.04 -3.74 21.45
C ALA A 137 0.69 -5.13 21.59
N GLY A 138 1.62 -5.48 20.71
CA GLY A 138 2.28 -6.78 20.70
C GLY A 138 2.66 -7.21 19.29
N GLY A 139 2.77 -8.51 19.07
CA GLY A 139 3.09 -9.05 17.76
C GLY A 139 3.69 -10.44 17.80
N HIS A 140 4.20 -10.87 16.66
CA HIS A 140 4.90 -12.13 16.49
C HIS A 140 6.20 -11.93 15.70
N SER A 141 7.24 -12.65 16.07
CA SER A 141 8.55 -12.57 15.43
C SER A 141 9.12 -13.95 15.14
N ILE A 142 9.80 -14.07 14.01
CA ILE A 142 10.50 -15.29 13.60
C ILE A 142 11.90 -14.95 13.10
N ASP A 143 12.83 -15.91 13.24
CA ASP A 143 14.09 -15.89 12.49
C ASP A 143 13.79 -16.19 11.02
N ALA A 144 14.15 -15.28 10.13
CA ALA A 144 13.80 -15.32 8.71
C ALA A 144 15.03 -15.00 7.85
N PRO A 145 15.15 -15.53 6.62
CA PRO A 145 16.34 -15.30 5.78
C PRO A 145 16.52 -13.86 5.31
N GLU A 146 15.47 -13.05 5.37
CA GLU A 146 15.42 -11.65 4.95
C GLU A 146 14.61 -10.81 5.95
N PRO A 147 14.91 -9.50 6.10
CA PRO A 147 14.13 -8.65 6.98
C PRO A 147 12.73 -8.41 6.41
N ILE A 148 11.72 -8.64 7.24
CA ILE A 148 10.30 -8.40 6.94
C ILE A 148 9.71 -7.67 8.14
N PHE A 149 8.95 -6.61 7.87
CA PHE A 149 8.21 -5.90 8.91
C PHE A 149 6.87 -5.38 8.37
N GLY A 150 5.89 -5.38 9.24
CA GLY A 150 4.57 -4.79 9.01
C GLY A 150 3.66 -4.98 10.21
N LEU A 151 2.38 -4.70 10.01
CA LEU A 151 1.40 -4.76 11.08
C LEU A 151 0.17 -5.56 10.64
N ALA A 152 -0.48 -6.22 11.61
CA ALA A 152 -1.90 -6.47 11.53
C ALA A 152 -2.62 -5.35 12.30
N VAL A 153 -3.59 -4.71 11.66
CA VAL A 153 -4.29 -3.54 12.20
C VAL A 153 -5.77 -3.82 12.33
N THR A 154 -6.32 -3.43 13.47
CA THR A 154 -7.76 -3.47 13.71
C THR A 154 -8.30 -2.04 13.78
N GLY A 155 -9.41 -1.80 13.11
CA GLY A 155 -10.14 -0.54 13.12
C GLY A 155 -11.62 -0.72 13.33
N VAL A 156 -12.34 0.39 13.46
CA VAL A 156 -13.80 0.44 13.55
C VAL A 156 -14.35 1.48 12.57
N VAL A 157 -15.55 1.22 12.09
CA VAL A 157 -16.29 2.13 11.20
C VAL A 157 -17.78 2.02 11.48
N PRO A 158 -18.57 3.11 11.41
CA PRO A 158 -20.02 2.99 11.32
C PRO A 158 -20.39 2.16 10.10
N THR A 159 -21.22 1.12 10.27
CA THR A 159 -21.55 0.16 9.20
C THR A 159 -22.02 0.84 7.92
N GLU A 160 -22.78 1.93 8.05
CA GLU A 160 -23.30 2.73 6.92
C GLU A 160 -22.24 3.59 6.21
N ARG A 161 -21.02 3.73 6.79
CA ARG A 161 -19.94 4.58 6.27
C ARG A 161 -18.79 3.79 5.65
N ILE A 162 -18.91 2.48 5.56
CA ILE A 162 -17.91 1.63 4.90
C ILE A 162 -17.74 2.07 3.45
N LYS A 163 -16.48 2.25 3.03
CA LYS A 163 -16.12 2.52 1.64
C LYS A 163 -15.62 1.22 0.99
N LYS A 164 -16.14 0.93 -0.18
CA LYS A 164 -15.81 -0.28 -0.95
C LYS A 164 -15.41 0.09 -2.38
N ASN A 165 -14.61 -0.73 -3.02
CA ASN A 165 -14.28 -0.59 -4.44
C ASN A 165 -15.55 -0.64 -5.32
N SER A 166 -16.47 -1.54 -4.99
CA SER A 166 -17.69 -1.81 -5.76
C SER A 166 -18.76 -0.71 -5.70
N THR A 167 -18.56 0.35 -4.92
CA THR A 167 -19.57 1.40 -4.74
C THR A 167 -19.33 2.66 -5.56
N ALA A 168 -18.30 2.70 -6.42
CA ALA A 168 -18.10 3.77 -7.39
C ALA A 168 -19.28 3.87 -8.36
N GLN A 169 -19.54 5.07 -8.89
CA GLN A 169 -20.70 5.33 -9.75
C GLN A 169 -20.27 6.09 -11.01
N ALA A 170 -20.98 5.87 -12.12
CA ALA A 170 -20.79 6.66 -13.32
C ALA A 170 -21.00 8.16 -13.03
N GLY A 171 -20.11 9.00 -13.55
CA GLY A 171 -20.13 10.45 -13.29
C GLY A 171 -19.32 10.90 -12.06
N CYS A 172 -18.80 9.98 -11.24
CA CYS A 172 -17.85 10.32 -10.19
C CYS A 172 -16.58 10.94 -10.79
N LYS A 173 -16.01 11.92 -10.07
CA LYS A 173 -14.66 12.42 -10.36
C LYS A 173 -13.65 11.64 -9.53
N LEU A 174 -12.49 11.37 -10.11
CA LEU A 174 -11.40 10.69 -9.42
C LEU A 174 -10.46 11.70 -8.76
N TYR A 175 -10.09 11.43 -7.52
CA TYR A 175 -9.11 12.22 -6.76
C TYR A 175 -8.03 11.31 -6.19
N LEU A 176 -6.77 11.78 -6.27
CA LEU A 176 -5.63 11.07 -5.70
C LEU A 176 -4.94 11.97 -4.66
N THR A 177 -4.77 11.48 -3.43
CA THR A 177 -4.30 12.31 -2.30
C THR A 177 -2.79 12.42 -2.15
N LYS A 178 -2.01 11.54 -2.81
CA LYS A 178 -0.55 11.61 -2.88
C LYS A 178 -0.08 11.48 -4.32
N PRO A 179 1.07 12.09 -4.69
CA PRO A 179 1.62 11.96 -6.03
C PRO A 179 2.14 10.55 -6.32
N LEU A 180 2.17 10.17 -7.61
CA LEU A 180 2.77 8.93 -8.10
C LEU A 180 4.27 9.09 -8.32
N GLY A 181 4.99 7.95 -8.38
CA GLY A 181 6.40 7.88 -8.70
C GLY A 181 7.29 7.34 -7.57
N ILE A 182 6.70 6.80 -6.51
CA ILE A 182 7.44 6.25 -5.36
C ILE A 182 8.38 5.11 -5.82
N GLY A 183 7.88 4.15 -6.59
CA GLY A 183 8.68 3.04 -7.08
C GLY A 183 9.79 3.49 -8.04
N VAL A 184 9.52 4.49 -8.86
CA VAL A 184 10.53 5.09 -9.76
C VAL A 184 11.63 5.77 -8.96
N LEU A 185 11.31 6.64 -7.98
CA LEU A 185 12.33 7.35 -7.20
C LEU A 185 13.15 6.40 -6.33
N THR A 186 12.52 5.43 -5.65
CA THR A 186 13.23 4.43 -4.84
C THR A 186 14.12 3.53 -5.71
N THR A 187 13.71 3.24 -6.96
CA THR A 187 14.56 2.56 -7.93
C THR A 187 15.74 3.42 -8.37
N ALA A 188 15.54 4.73 -8.59
CA ALA A 188 16.61 5.66 -8.92
C ALA A 188 17.61 5.77 -7.76
N GLU A 189 17.14 5.81 -6.51
CA GLU A 189 17.98 5.81 -5.32
C GLU A 189 18.82 4.52 -5.21
N LYS A 190 18.18 3.35 -5.37
CA LYS A 190 18.86 2.05 -5.36
C LYS A 190 19.94 1.96 -6.45
N LYS A 191 19.72 2.58 -7.62
CA LYS A 191 20.68 2.64 -8.74
C LYS A 191 21.70 3.79 -8.60
N SER A 192 21.69 4.55 -7.50
CA SER A 192 22.55 5.72 -7.26
C SER A 192 22.42 6.78 -8.37
N ARG A 193 21.20 6.98 -8.87
CA ARG A 193 20.85 7.97 -9.91
C ARG A 193 19.97 9.09 -9.39
N LEU A 194 19.51 9.00 -8.13
CA LEU A 194 18.67 10.02 -7.54
C LEU A 194 19.46 11.31 -7.32
N LEU A 195 18.93 12.44 -7.78
CA LEU A 195 19.53 13.74 -7.60
C LEU A 195 19.47 14.18 -6.12
N PRO A 196 20.46 14.96 -5.63
CA PRO A 196 20.48 15.39 -4.23
C PRO A 196 19.21 16.11 -3.78
N GLU A 197 18.62 16.95 -4.64
CA GLU A 197 17.37 17.69 -4.38
C GLU A 197 16.13 16.81 -4.28
N HIS A 198 16.21 15.56 -4.73
CA HIS A 198 15.09 14.60 -4.65
C HIS A 198 15.26 13.58 -3.53
N GLN A 199 16.39 13.64 -2.79
CA GLN A 199 16.61 12.73 -1.65
C GLN A 199 15.54 12.94 -0.58
N GLY A 200 15.04 11.83 -0.03
CA GLY A 200 14.02 11.84 1.01
C GLY A 200 12.58 12.10 0.54
N LEU A 201 12.35 12.58 -0.70
CA LEU A 201 10.98 12.88 -1.19
C LEU A 201 10.06 11.65 -1.14
N ALA A 202 10.53 10.50 -1.62
CA ALA A 202 9.74 9.27 -1.57
C ALA A 202 9.46 8.84 -0.12
N THR A 203 10.46 8.89 0.76
CA THR A 203 10.33 8.57 2.19
C THR A 203 9.30 9.48 2.87
N GLU A 204 9.35 10.79 2.62
CA GLU A 204 8.38 11.75 3.17
C GLU A 204 6.95 11.40 2.77
N VAL A 205 6.72 11.11 1.48
CA VAL A 205 5.40 10.75 0.97
C VAL A 205 4.93 9.41 1.53
N MET A 206 5.81 8.42 1.62
CA MET A 206 5.49 7.10 2.19
C MET A 206 5.15 7.17 3.69
N CYS A 207 5.79 8.06 4.45
CA CYS A 207 5.51 8.26 5.88
C CYS A 207 4.27 9.12 6.15
N ARG A 208 3.66 9.74 5.15
CA ARG A 208 2.45 10.55 5.31
C ARG A 208 1.23 9.65 5.49
N MET A 209 0.53 9.78 6.62
CA MET A 209 -0.68 9.02 6.93
C MET A 209 -1.84 9.36 6.00
N ASN A 210 -2.61 8.34 5.61
CA ASN A 210 -3.90 8.48 4.92
C ASN A 210 -5.07 8.78 5.91
N LYS A 211 -4.77 9.33 7.07
CA LYS A 211 -5.74 9.73 8.12
C LYS A 211 -6.94 10.55 7.62
N PRO A 212 -6.81 11.42 6.59
CA PRO A 212 -7.97 12.11 5.99
C PRO A 212 -9.06 11.16 5.48
N GLY A 213 -8.77 9.89 5.15
CA GLY A 213 -9.74 8.91 4.69
C GLY A 213 -10.92 8.73 5.65
N ALA A 214 -10.67 8.71 6.96
CA ALA A 214 -11.73 8.62 7.97
C ALA A 214 -12.70 9.82 7.94
N VAL A 215 -12.23 11.01 7.55
CA VAL A 215 -13.05 12.22 7.40
C VAL A 215 -13.75 12.24 6.05
N LEU A 216 -13.01 11.91 4.97
CA LEU A 216 -13.55 11.87 3.61
C LEU A 216 -14.69 10.85 3.49
N ALA A 217 -14.61 9.73 4.21
CA ALA A 217 -15.66 8.72 4.25
C ALA A 217 -17.01 9.24 4.80
N GLN A 218 -17.00 10.33 5.59
CA GLN A 218 -18.23 10.93 6.10
C GLN A 218 -18.97 11.79 5.06
N LEU A 219 -18.30 12.12 3.94
CA LEU A 219 -18.89 12.92 2.87
C LEU A 219 -19.77 12.02 1.99
N ASP A 220 -21.02 12.38 1.81
CA ASP A 220 -21.98 11.63 0.99
C ASP A 220 -21.59 11.63 -0.51
N GLY A 221 -20.76 12.59 -0.93
CA GLY A 221 -20.21 12.68 -2.29
C GLY A 221 -19.14 11.63 -2.58
N VAL A 222 -18.45 11.09 -1.57
CA VAL A 222 -17.43 10.05 -1.72
C VAL A 222 -18.13 8.69 -1.76
N LYS A 223 -18.15 8.05 -2.93
CA LYS A 223 -18.86 6.80 -3.17
C LYS A 223 -17.97 5.57 -2.95
N ALA A 224 -16.72 5.62 -3.41
CA ALA A 224 -15.73 4.56 -3.25
C ALA A 224 -14.39 5.15 -2.86
N MET A 225 -13.57 4.34 -2.19
CA MET A 225 -12.23 4.72 -1.78
C MET A 225 -11.36 3.47 -1.66
N THR A 226 -10.11 3.58 -2.07
CA THR A 226 -9.04 2.58 -1.87
C THR A 226 -7.73 3.32 -1.73
N ASP A 227 -6.68 2.68 -1.23
CA ASP A 227 -5.35 3.25 -1.33
C ASP A 227 -4.56 2.68 -2.52
N VAL A 228 -3.66 3.48 -3.08
CA VAL A 228 -2.86 3.07 -4.23
C VAL A 228 -1.54 2.51 -3.76
N THR A 229 -1.37 1.19 -3.84
CA THR A 229 -0.17 0.50 -3.36
C THR A 229 0.53 -0.31 -4.46
N GLY A 230 0.84 -1.57 -4.22
CA GLY A 230 1.75 -2.40 -5.02
C GLY A 230 1.31 -2.64 -6.47
N PHE A 231 0.03 -2.55 -6.77
CA PHE A 231 -0.47 -2.72 -8.15
C PHE A 231 -0.47 -1.44 -8.98
N GLY A 232 -0.04 -0.30 -8.40
CA GLY A 232 -0.03 1.00 -9.06
C GLY A 232 -1.43 1.58 -9.28
N LEU A 233 -1.49 2.80 -9.80
CA LEU A 233 -2.78 3.49 -9.99
C LEU A 233 -3.74 2.67 -10.85
N LEU A 234 -3.28 2.15 -12.00
CA LEU A 234 -4.19 1.44 -12.92
C LEU A 234 -4.66 0.11 -12.35
N GLY A 235 -3.85 -0.57 -11.53
CA GLY A 235 -4.29 -1.80 -10.88
C GLY A 235 -5.46 -1.54 -9.94
N HIS A 236 -5.29 -0.65 -8.97
CA HIS A 236 -6.35 -0.33 -7.99
C HIS A 236 -7.57 0.34 -8.63
N LEU A 237 -7.37 1.21 -9.64
CA LEU A 237 -8.49 1.77 -10.40
C LEU A 237 -9.26 0.70 -11.18
N SER A 238 -8.56 -0.31 -11.74
CA SER A 238 -9.24 -1.41 -12.44
C SER A 238 -10.06 -2.28 -11.49
N GLU A 239 -9.58 -2.52 -10.27
CA GLU A 239 -10.34 -3.22 -9.23
C GLU A 239 -11.62 -2.45 -8.87
N MET A 240 -11.51 -1.14 -8.66
CA MET A 240 -12.67 -0.26 -8.44
C MET A 240 -13.65 -0.29 -9.61
N CYS A 241 -13.18 -0.19 -10.85
CA CYS A 241 -14.01 -0.22 -12.05
C CYS A 241 -14.73 -1.56 -12.23
N GLN A 242 -14.02 -2.67 -12.01
CA GLN A 242 -14.59 -4.02 -12.11
C GLN A 242 -15.62 -4.26 -11.01
N GLY A 243 -15.32 -3.89 -9.77
CA GLY A 243 -16.23 -4.05 -8.64
C GLY A 243 -17.53 -3.26 -8.81
N ALA A 244 -17.46 -2.07 -9.41
CA ALA A 244 -18.59 -1.17 -9.62
C ALA A 244 -19.29 -1.36 -10.98
N GLY A 245 -18.74 -2.13 -11.92
CA GLY A 245 -19.27 -2.29 -13.27
C GLY A 245 -19.22 -0.99 -14.10
N VAL A 246 -18.17 -0.17 -13.91
CA VAL A 246 -17.98 1.11 -14.60
C VAL A 246 -16.64 1.17 -15.33
N GLN A 247 -16.46 2.20 -16.16
CA GLN A 247 -15.20 2.51 -16.84
C GLN A 247 -14.69 3.85 -16.33
N ALA A 248 -13.36 3.99 -16.22
CA ALA A 248 -12.70 5.25 -15.87
C ALA A 248 -11.98 5.86 -17.07
N GLU A 249 -12.01 7.18 -17.14
CA GLU A 249 -11.19 7.99 -18.05
C GLU A 249 -10.10 8.70 -17.20
N VAL A 250 -8.84 8.51 -17.57
CA VAL A 250 -7.67 9.07 -16.86
C VAL A 250 -6.92 10.03 -17.78
N TRP A 251 -6.76 11.27 -17.33
CA TRP A 251 -6.00 12.29 -18.05
C TRP A 251 -4.60 12.39 -17.45
N PHE A 252 -3.61 11.84 -18.16
CA PHE A 252 -2.24 11.71 -17.68
C PHE A 252 -1.62 13.01 -17.17
N ASP A 253 -1.89 14.13 -17.86
CA ASP A 253 -1.34 15.44 -17.48
C ASP A 253 -1.93 16.01 -16.19
N ARG A 254 -3.05 15.45 -15.72
CA ARG A 254 -3.71 15.86 -14.47
C ARG A 254 -3.33 15.01 -13.27
N ILE A 255 -2.56 13.96 -13.48
CA ILE A 255 -2.12 13.08 -12.40
C ILE A 255 -1.01 13.78 -11.60
N PRO A 256 -1.13 13.89 -10.26
CA PRO A 256 -0.07 14.41 -9.43
C PRO A 256 1.13 13.46 -9.46
N LYS A 257 2.31 14.02 -9.71
CA LYS A 257 3.56 13.29 -9.89
C LYS A 257 4.63 13.83 -8.96
N LEU A 258 5.52 12.96 -8.49
CA LEU A 258 6.72 13.39 -7.78
C LEU A 258 7.67 14.16 -8.71
N PRO A 259 8.41 15.14 -8.21
CA PRO A 259 9.37 15.90 -9.02
C PRO A 259 10.37 14.99 -9.73
N GLY A 260 10.62 15.26 -11.01
CA GLY A 260 11.64 14.58 -11.81
C GLY A 260 11.29 13.14 -12.22
N VAL A 261 10.12 12.59 -11.87
CA VAL A 261 9.78 11.18 -12.09
C VAL A 261 9.89 10.77 -13.56
N GLU A 262 9.44 11.62 -14.50
CA GLU A 262 9.49 11.32 -15.93
C GLU A 262 10.94 11.20 -16.43
N ALA A 263 11.83 12.08 -15.98
CA ALA A 263 13.25 11.99 -16.32
C ALA A 263 13.92 10.72 -15.78
N TYR A 264 13.50 10.21 -14.63
CA TYR A 264 13.98 8.93 -14.10
C TYR A 264 13.43 7.74 -14.87
N ILE A 265 12.19 7.80 -15.36
CA ILE A 265 11.63 6.79 -16.27
C ILE A 265 12.44 6.73 -17.56
N ASP A 266 12.76 7.87 -18.17
CA ASP A 266 13.59 7.96 -19.38
C ASP A 266 15.00 7.38 -19.16
N GLN A 267 15.53 7.46 -17.94
CA GLN A 267 16.79 6.84 -17.55
C GLN A 267 16.65 5.33 -17.23
N GLY A 268 15.48 4.75 -17.39
CA GLY A 268 15.20 3.33 -17.09
C GLY A 268 15.14 3.01 -15.60
N CYS A 269 14.82 4.00 -14.74
CA CYS A 269 14.61 3.78 -13.32
C CYS A 269 13.17 3.26 -13.05
N VAL A 270 12.76 2.23 -13.78
CA VAL A 270 11.45 1.60 -13.65
C VAL A 270 11.60 0.32 -12.84
N PRO A 271 10.82 0.11 -11.76
CA PRO A 271 10.88 -1.11 -10.97
C PRO A 271 10.33 -2.32 -11.74
N GLY A 272 10.89 -3.51 -11.46
CA GLY A 272 10.43 -4.74 -12.11
C GLY A 272 8.95 -5.09 -11.84
N GLY A 273 8.39 -4.56 -10.75
CA GLY A 273 6.96 -4.67 -10.43
C GLY A 273 6.05 -4.07 -11.48
N THR A 274 6.45 -2.97 -12.11
CA THR A 274 5.68 -2.26 -13.15
C THR A 274 5.30 -3.16 -14.33
N ALA A 275 6.27 -3.91 -14.85
CA ALA A 275 6.02 -4.84 -15.96
C ALA A 275 5.09 -5.99 -15.55
N ARG A 276 5.27 -6.54 -14.33
CA ARG A 276 4.39 -7.59 -13.79
C ARG A 276 2.96 -7.09 -13.58
N ASN A 277 2.80 -5.86 -13.10
CA ASN A 277 1.53 -5.19 -12.95
C ASN A 277 0.80 -5.08 -14.29
N PHE A 278 1.45 -4.49 -15.28
CA PHE A 278 0.86 -4.36 -16.61
C PHE A 278 0.54 -5.73 -17.25
N ALA A 279 1.39 -6.73 -17.11
CA ALA A 279 1.11 -8.08 -17.59
C ALA A 279 -0.14 -8.71 -16.95
N SER A 280 -0.46 -8.33 -15.71
CA SER A 280 -1.60 -8.87 -14.97
C SER A 280 -2.95 -8.27 -15.41
N TYR A 281 -3.01 -6.96 -15.64
CA TYR A 281 -4.27 -6.25 -15.89
C TYR A 281 -4.25 -5.32 -17.12
N GLY A 282 -3.16 -5.26 -17.89
CA GLY A 282 -3.03 -4.40 -19.08
C GLY A 282 -4.08 -4.68 -20.16
N HIS A 283 -4.63 -5.90 -20.20
CA HIS A 283 -5.72 -6.26 -21.12
C HIS A 283 -7.04 -5.51 -20.84
N LEU A 284 -7.17 -4.87 -19.66
CA LEU A 284 -8.30 -4.02 -19.28
C LEU A 284 -8.11 -2.57 -19.69
N MET A 285 -6.92 -2.21 -20.18
CA MET A 285 -6.52 -0.83 -20.44
C MET A 285 -6.60 -0.52 -21.94
N GLY A 286 -6.88 0.74 -22.26
CA GLY A 286 -6.69 1.26 -23.60
C GLY A 286 -5.21 1.37 -23.99
N GLU A 287 -4.95 1.58 -25.27
CA GLU A 287 -3.58 1.85 -25.75
C GLU A 287 -3.01 3.13 -25.15
N MET A 288 -1.74 3.08 -24.73
CA MET A 288 -1.05 4.22 -24.14
C MET A 288 0.46 4.15 -24.40
N PRO A 289 1.16 5.30 -24.41
CA PRO A 289 2.62 5.36 -24.50
C PRO A 289 3.30 4.57 -23.38
N GLN A 290 4.48 4.01 -23.68
CA GLN A 290 5.27 3.23 -22.69
C GLN A 290 5.54 4.03 -21.42
N ALA A 291 5.95 5.31 -21.53
CA ALA A 291 6.25 6.15 -20.37
C ALA A 291 5.04 6.35 -19.45
N TRP A 292 3.83 6.43 -20.00
CA TRP A 292 2.60 6.51 -19.21
C TRP A 292 2.36 5.21 -18.45
N ARG A 293 2.50 4.07 -19.14
CA ARG A 293 2.39 2.75 -18.53
C ARG A 293 3.40 2.57 -17.40
N ASP A 294 4.64 3.04 -17.59
CA ASP A 294 5.72 2.91 -16.61
C ASP A 294 5.42 3.70 -15.33
N LEU A 295 4.72 4.82 -15.41
CA LEU A 295 4.26 5.58 -14.25
C LEU A 295 2.96 5.04 -13.65
N LEU A 296 1.96 4.75 -14.49
CA LEU A 296 0.62 4.39 -14.02
C LEU A 296 0.55 2.98 -13.41
N CYS A 297 1.47 2.10 -13.82
CA CYS A 297 1.64 0.76 -13.24
C CYS A 297 2.78 0.69 -12.21
N ASP A 298 3.44 1.84 -11.90
CA ASP A 298 4.51 1.93 -10.91
C ASP A 298 4.01 1.50 -9.53
N PRO A 299 4.59 0.47 -8.88
CA PRO A 299 4.23 0.09 -7.53
C PRO A 299 4.40 1.27 -6.57
N GLN A 300 3.36 1.63 -5.86
CA GLN A 300 3.42 2.62 -4.79
C GLN A 300 3.51 1.89 -3.45
N THR A 301 4.42 2.28 -2.59
CA THR A 301 4.46 1.83 -1.20
C THR A 301 3.88 2.94 -0.35
N SER A 302 2.90 2.64 0.47
CA SER A 302 2.19 3.64 1.27
C SER A 302 1.72 4.84 0.42
N GLY A 303 1.10 4.56 -0.73
CA GLY A 303 0.60 5.59 -1.64
C GLY A 303 -0.62 6.32 -1.10
N GLY A 304 -1.21 7.17 -1.94
CA GLY A 304 -2.37 7.98 -1.58
C GLY A 304 -3.70 7.24 -1.72
N LEU A 305 -4.74 7.82 -1.14
CA LEU A 305 -6.10 7.37 -1.38
C LEU A 305 -6.55 7.76 -2.79
N LEU A 306 -7.21 6.83 -3.46
CA LEU A 306 -7.97 7.04 -4.68
C LEU A 306 -9.45 7.08 -4.31
N LEU A 307 -10.10 8.20 -4.60
CA LEU A 307 -11.50 8.42 -4.29
C LEU A 307 -12.32 8.56 -5.58
N ALA A 308 -13.54 8.05 -5.53
CA ALA A 308 -14.56 8.24 -6.57
C ALA A 308 -15.87 8.78 -5.97
#